data_117d347caf0a0f70b42322345cba119a
#
_entry.id   117d347caf0a0f70b42322345cba119a
#
_cell.length_a   1.000
_cell.length_b   1.000
_cell.length_c   1.000
_cell.angle_alpha   90.00
_cell.angle_beta   90.00
_cell.angle_gamma   90.00
#
_symmetry.space_group_name_H-M   'P 1'
#
loop_
_entity.id
_entity.type
_entity.pdbx_description
1 polymer ?
#
loop_
_entity_poly.entity_id
_entity_poly.type
_entity_poly.pdbx_seq_one_letter_code
_entity_poly.pdbx_strand_id
1 'polypeptide(L)'
;DRGLPKLLPGLNFIAGLNGENKHSYSLNLQLLQDLRSEGLWLRRINIRQVEGQGFQEISDVDFRSFKQKVRENIDKPLLEEMFPLGSILKDIWWETHDDRIRRPEQVLNPIHRDPSIYGKSGITFGRQIGAYPILVGIPYHIPLETESDILVTGHGMRSISGVELNLDINSVSQQQLESIPGIGKKGAWRIIS
;
A
#
# COMPACT_ATOMS: atom_id res chain seq x y z
N ASP A 1 -16.02 3.82 14.66
CA ASP A 1 -14.74 4.00 15.38
C ASP A 1 -13.97 2.69 15.31
N ARG A 2 -12.78 2.71 14.68
CA ARG A 2 -11.96 1.49 14.45
C ARG A 2 -11.08 1.16 15.67
N GLY A 3 -11.23 1.84 16.78
CA GLY A 3 -10.35 1.70 17.94
C GLY A 3 -8.91 2.20 17.71
N LEU A 4 -8.63 2.84 16.57
CA LEU A 4 -7.32 3.44 16.31
C LEU A 4 -7.10 4.69 17.16
N PRO A 5 -5.87 4.93 17.65
CA PRO A 5 -5.54 6.17 18.33
C PRO A 5 -5.82 7.40 17.46
N LYS A 6 -6.29 8.48 18.04
CA LYS A 6 -6.53 9.74 17.32
C LYS A 6 -5.24 10.37 16.76
N LEU A 7 -4.11 10.07 17.37
CA LEU A 7 -2.79 10.53 16.95
C LEU A 7 -1.87 9.32 16.82
N LEU A 8 -1.28 9.16 15.64
CA LEU A 8 -0.27 8.17 15.37
C LEU A 8 1.06 8.88 15.06
N PRO A 9 2.10 8.71 15.88
CA PRO A 9 3.40 9.36 15.65
C PRO A 9 4.06 8.80 14.39
N GLY A 10 4.78 9.65 13.68
CA GLY A 10 5.68 9.26 12.59
C GLY A 10 7.13 9.39 13.03
N LEU A 11 8.00 8.52 12.54
CA LEU A 11 9.44 8.57 12.79
C LEU A 11 10.20 8.86 11.51
N ASN A 12 11.28 9.66 11.65
CA ASN A 12 12.21 9.95 10.57
C ASN A 12 13.61 9.50 10.97
N PHE A 13 14.19 8.58 10.22
CA PHE A 13 15.57 8.19 10.31
C PHE A 13 16.37 8.85 9.21
N ILE A 14 17.52 9.40 9.59
CA ILE A 14 18.49 9.98 8.66
C ILE A 14 19.72 9.08 8.70
N ALA A 15 20.17 8.63 7.52
CA ALA A 15 21.36 7.80 7.36
C ALA A 15 22.46 8.58 6.62
N GLY A 16 23.71 8.30 6.91
CA GLY A 16 24.87 9.01 6.38
C GLY A 16 25.45 10.07 7.32
N LEU A 17 25.06 10.08 8.59
CA LEU A 17 25.63 10.96 9.60
C LEU A 17 27.03 10.47 10.01
N ASN A 18 27.92 11.42 10.35
CA ASN A 18 29.27 11.09 10.81
C ASN A 18 29.25 10.19 12.05
N GLY A 19 30.04 9.12 12.00
CA GLY A 19 30.10 8.10 13.05
C GLY A 19 29.07 6.99 12.93
N GLU A 20 28.16 7.08 11.96
CA GLU A 20 27.19 6.02 11.69
C GLU A 20 27.87 4.79 11.07
N ASN A 21 27.36 3.62 11.41
CA ASN A 21 27.86 2.35 10.89
C ASN A 21 26.75 1.31 10.87
N LYS A 22 27.06 0.09 10.46
CA LYS A 22 26.10 -1.01 10.38
C LYS A 22 25.40 -1.31 11.71
N HIS A 23 26.06 -1.10 12.85
CA HIS A 23 25.48 -1.30 14.16
C HIS A 23 24.40 -0.25 14.45
N SER A 24 24.54 0.98 13.95
CA SER A 24 23.50 2.02 14.06
C SER A 24 22.17 1.59 13.45
N TYR A 25 22.20 0.88 12.30
CA TYR A 25 20.97 0.35 11.68
C TYR A 25 20.32 -0.75 12.52
N SER A 26 21.13 -1.57 13.21
CA SER A 26 20.60 -2.58 14.12
C SER A 26 19.93 -1.93 15.34
N LEU A 27 20.52 -0.89 15.91
CA LEU A 27 19.94 -0.13 17.02
C LEU A 27 18.64 0.59 16.61
N ASN A 28 18.61 1.18 15.41
CA ASN A 28 17.42 1.82 14.88
C ASN A 28 16.27 0.81 14.67
N LEU A 29 16.58 -0.39 14.18
CA LEU A 29 15.59 -1.45 14.04
C LEU A 29 15.11 -1.94 15.42
N GLN A 30 16.02 -2.12 16.37
CA GLN A 30 15.68 -2.50 17.74
C GLN A 30 14.75 -1.46 18.39
N LEU A 31 15.07 -0.17 18.28
CA LEU A 31 14.19 0.90 18.78
C LEU A 31 12.74 0.76 18.22
N LEU A 32 12.61 0.48 16.93
CA LEU A 32 11.28 0.30 16.32
C LEU A 32 10.56 -0.93 16.86
N GLN A 33 11.30 -2.01 17.12
CA GLN A 33 10.75 -3.23 17.71
C GLN A 33 10.32 -3.01 19.17
N ASP A 34 11.12 -2.27 19.93
CA ASP A 34 10.82 -1.93 21.33
C ASP A 34 9.56 -1.06 21.42
N LEU A 35 9.47 0.01 20.61
CA LEU A 35 8.28 0.85 20.53
C LEU A 35 7.02 0.03 20.20
N ARG A 36 7.15 -0.91 19.29
CA ARG A 36 6.04 -1.79 18.92
C ARG A 36 5.68 -2.76 20.05
N SER A 37 6.66 -3.32 20.76
CA SER A 37 6.42 -4.23 21.91
C SER A 37 5.73 -3.53 23.08
N GLU A 38 5.92 -2.21 23.21
CA GLU A 38 5.21 -1.34 24.15
C GLU A 38 3.79 -0.95 23.69
N GLY A 39 3.34 -1.47 22.54
CA GLY A 39 2.00 -1.20 22.00
C GLY A 39 1.86 0.14 21.30
N LEU A 40 2.98 0.81 20.95
CA LEU A 40 2.94 2.07 20.23
C LEU A 40 2.74 1.84 18.74
N TRP A 41 1.65 2.38 18.23
CA TRP A 41 1.33 2.35 16.81
C TRP A 41 1.96 3.54 16.10
N LEU A 42 2.70 3.25 15.03
CA LEU A 42 3.39 4.25 14.23
C LEU A 42 2.63 4.51 12.92
N ARG A 43 2.46 5.80 12.60
CA ARG A 43 1.83 6.20 11.35
C ARG A 43 2.71 5.91 10.14
N ARG A 44 3.98 6.34 10.23
CA ARG A 44 4.88 6.33 9.08
C ARG A 44 6.33 6.33 9.56
N ILE A 45 7.13 5.47 8.97
CA ILE A 45 8.57 5.44 9.17
C ILE A 45 9.23 5.91 7.86
N ASN A 46 9.86 7.08 7.90
CA ASN A 46 10.64 7.60 6.79
C ASN A 46 12.11 7.32 7.05
N ILE A 47 12.78 6.78 6.05
CA ILE A 47 14.23 6.53 6.09
C ILE A 47 14.83 7.25 4.89
N ARG A 48 15.65 8.26 5.17
CA ARG A 48 16.29 9.10 4.15
C ARG A 48 17.81 9.00 4.32
N GLN A 49 18.50 9.04 3.20
CA GLN A 49 19.96 9.18 3.14
C GLN A 49 20.28 10.64 2.92
N VAL A 50 21.34 11.12 3.59
CA VAL A 50 21.97 12.41 3.29
C VAL A 50 23.29 12.15 2.59
N GLU A 51 23.59 12.97 1.60
CA GLU A 51 24.79 12.87 0.76
C GLU A 51 25.42 14.25 0.64
N GLY A 52 26.74 14.34 0.46
CA GLY A 52 27.45 15.56 0.21
C GLY A 52 28.66 15.76 1.14
N GLN A 53 29.32 16.93 1.04
CA GLN A 53 30.46 17.26 1.89
C GLN A 53 30.07 17.29 3.37
N GLY A 54 30.85 16.61 4.20
CA GLY A 54 30.63 16.53 5.65
C GLY A 54 29.73 15.39 6.12
N PHE A 55 29.21 14.57 5.21
CA PHE A 55 28.46 13.37 5.55
C PHE A 55 29.30 12.12 5.27
N GLN A 56 28.97 11.05 5.98
CA GLN A 56 29.66 9.79 5.80
C GLN A 56 29.07 9.04 4.61
N GLU A 57 29.94 8.52 3.77
CA GLU A 57 29.56 7.58 2.73
C GLU A 57 29.11 6.26 3.36
N ILE A 58 27.90 5.83 3.04
CA ILE A 58 27.31 4.58 3.55
C ILE A 58 27.18 3.55 2.45
N SER A 59 27.30 2.29 2.84
CA SER A 59 27.07 1.18 1.94
C SER A 59 25.61 1.14 1.48
N ASP A 60 25.39 1.26 0.18
CA ASP A 60 24.08 1.12 -0.46
C ASP A 60 23.41 -0.21 -0.09
N VAL A 61 24.20 -1.27 0.04
CA VAL A 61 23.70 -2.61 0.39
C VAL A 61 23.15 -2.61 1.82
N ASP A 62 23.90 -2.06 2.77
CA ASP A 62 23.48 -2.01 4.18
C ASP A 62 22.26 -1.09 4.36
N PHE A 63 22.23 0.05 3.67
CA PHE A 63 21.09 0.97 3.68
C PHE A 63 19.81 0.33 3.10
N ARG A 64 19.91 -0.34 1.96
CA ARG A 64 18.78 -1.07 1.36
C ARG A 64 18.32 -2.21 2.26
N SER A 65 19.24 -2.97 2.84
CA SER A 65 18.92 -4.04 3.79
C SER A 65 18.20 -3.50 5.03
N PHE A 66 18.64 -2.39 5.60
CA PHE A 66 17.96 -1.74 6.72
C PHE A 66 16.51 -1.33 6.33
N LYS A 67 16.35 -0.64 5.21
CA LYS A 67 15.01 -0.26 4.71
C LYS A 67 14.09 -1.47 4.50
N GLN A 68 14.64 -2.55 3.96
CA GLN A 68 13.86 -3.78 3.74
C GLN A 68 13.42 -4.40 5.07
N LYS A 69 14.34 -4.52 6.04
CA LYS A 69 14.03 -5.05 7.38
C LYS A 69 12.95 -4.23 8.10
N VAL A 70 13.03 -2.91 8.03
CA VAL A 70 11.99 -2.04 8.62
C VAL A 70 10.63 -2.29 7.95
N ARG A 71 10.60 -2.44 6.62
CA ARG A 71 9.36 -2.71 5.89
C ARG A 71 8.75 -4.06 6.25
N GLU A 72 9.57 -5.10 6.32
CA GLU A 72 9.10 -6.46 6.56
C GLU A 72 8.71 -6.69 8.02
N ASN A 73 9.49 -6.15 8.95
CA ASN A 73 9.32 -6.44 10.37
C ASN A 73 8.47 -5.41 11.12
N ILE A 74 8.29 -4.22 10.57
CA ILE A 74 7.56 -3.13 11.23
C ILE A 74 6.41 -2.59 10.40
N ASP A 75 6.69 -2.01 9.20
CA ASP A 75 5.64 -1.34 8.41
C ASP A 75 4.52 -2.30 8.00
N LYS A 76 4.87 -3.45 7.44
CA LYS A 76 3.90 -4.41 6.94
C LYS A 76 3.04 -5.00 8.08
N PRO A 77 3.61 -5.53 9.17
CA PRO A 77 2.81 -6.04 10.28
C PRO A 77 1.91 -4.98 10.94
N LEU A 78 2.39 -3.72 11.08
CA LEU A 78 1.55 -2.63 11.58
C LEU A 78 0.38 -2.34 10.65
N LEU A 79 0.61 -2.38 9.34
CA LEU A 79 -0.44 -2.15 8.36
C LEU A 79 -1.50 -3.27 8.40
N GLU A 80 -1.07 -4.52 8.54
CA GLU A 80 -1.95 -5.68 8.67
C GLU A 80 -2.78 -5.63 9.95
N GLU A 81 -2.21 -5.15 11.04
CA GLU A 81 -2.89 -4.98 12.33
C GLU A 81 -3.89 -3.82 12.29
N MET A 82 -3.53 -2.68 11.68
CA MET A 82 -4.42 -1.52 11.54
C MET A 82 -5.58 -1.76 10.57
N PHE A 83 -5.35 -2.55 9.53
CA PHE A 83 -6.29 -2.81 8.44
C PHE A 83 -6.36 -4.31 8.14
N PRO A 84 -6.95 -5.13 9.01
CA PRO A 84 -7.04 -6.57 8.80
C PRO A 84 -7.71 -6.93 7.47
N LEU A 85 -7.26 -8.02 6.84
CA LEU A 85 -7.94 -8.56 5.65
C LEU A 85 -9.41 -8.84 5.97
N GLY A 86 -10.30 -8.46 5.07
CA GLY A 86 -11.73 -8.59 5.26
C GLY A 86 -12.37 -7.49 6.12
N SER A 87 -11.59 -6.55 6.65
CA SER A 87 -12.15 -5.38 7.34
C SER A 87 -12.74 -4.38 6.35
N ILE A 88 -13.76 -3.65 6.82
CA ILE A 88 -14.40 -2.58 6.04
C ILE A 88 -13.70 -1.26 6.34
N LEU A 89 -13.30 -0.56 5.30
CA LEU A 89 -12.80 0.78 5.37
C LEU A 89 -13.78 1.73 4.68
N LYS A 90 -14.28 2.70 5.43
CA LYS A 90 -15.31 3.64 4.99
C LYS A 90 -14.71 4.91 4.44
N ASP A 91 -15.53 5.61 3.63
CA ASP A 91 -15.30 6.98 3.20
C ASP A 91 -13.96 7.11 2.46
N ILE A 92 -13.74 6.27 1.43
CA ILE A 92 -12.58 6.38 0.57
C ILE A 92 -12.88 7.37 -0.53
N TRP A 93 -12.16 8.48 -0.55
CA TRP A 93 -12.20 9.48 -1.61
C TRP A 93 -11.25 9.10 -2.75
N TRP A 94 -11.78 8.98 -3.96
CA TRP A 94 -11.02 8.55 -5.14
C TRP A 94 -10.40 9.76 -5.85
N GLU A 95 -9.05 9.75 -5.91
CA GLU A 95 -8.25 10.91 -6.30
C GLU A 95 -7.70 10.82 -7.73
N THR A 96 -7.26 9.63 -8.15
CA THR A 96 -6.54 9.51 -9.42
C THR A 96 -6.54 8.09 -9.97
N HIS A 97 -6.50 8.01 -11.30
CA HIS A 97 -6.16 6.77 -12.00
C HIS A 97 -4.67 6.73 -12.29
N ASP A 98 -4.04 5.57 -12.14
CA ASP A 98 -2.66 5.33 -12.56
C ASP A 98 -2.58 4.16 -13.53
N ASP A 99 -2.42 4.49 -14.79
CA ASP A 99 -2.26 3.52 -15.88
C ASP A 99 -0.80 3.10 -16.07
N ARG A 100 0.15 3.74 -15.35
CA ARG A 100 1.59 3.54 -15.50
C ARG A 100 2.14 2.37 -14.70
N ILE A 101 1.36 1.75 -13.83
CA ILE A 101 1.80 0.64 -12.94
C ILE A 101 1.90 -0.69 -13.71
N ARG A 102 2.13 -0.64 -14.99
CA ARG A 102 2.43 -1.84 -15.76
C ARG A 102 3.93 -2.02 -15.80
N ARG A 103 4.40 -3.07 -15.15
CA ARG A 103 5.78 -3.53 -15.38
C ARG A 103 5.95 -3.76 -16.89
N PRO A 104 7.09 -3.41 -17.46
CA PRO A 104 7.35 -3.60 -18.91
C PRO A 104 7.01 -5.01 -19.39
N GLU A 105 7.19 -6.02 -18.55
CA GLU A 105 6.88 -7.43 -18.82
C GLU A 105 5.36 -7.69 -18.98
N GLN A 106 4.51 -6.89 -18.37
CA GLN A 106 3.04 -7.00 -18.55
C GLN A 106 2.55 -6.30 -19.80
N VAL A 107 3.34 -5.38 -20.36
CA VAL A 107 3.05 -4.69 -21.62
C VAL A 107 3.33 -5.60 -22.83
N LEU A 108 4.13 -6.64 -22.66
CA LEU A 108 4.52 -7.54 -23.75
C LEU A 108 3.50 -8.67 -24.02
N ASN A 109 2.46 -8.81 -23.21
CA ASN A 109 1.42 -9.81 -23.47
C ASN A 109 0.40 -9.26 -24.48
N PRO A 110 0.37 -9.77 -25.76
CA PRO A 110 -0.47 -9.23 -26.81
C PRO A 110 -1.98 -9.33 -26.53
N ILE A 111 -2.39 -10.21 -25.64
CA ILE A 111 -3.82 -10.39 -25.24
C ILE A 111 -4.35 -9.16 -24.49
N HIS A 112 -3.48 -8.34 -23.92
CA HIS A 112 -3.87 -7.14 -23.17
C HIS A 112 -3.71 -5.83 -23.96
N ARG A 113 -3.55 -5.90 -25.28
CA ARG A 113 -3.36 -4.72 -26.13
C ARG A 113 -4.64 -4.14 -26.72
N ASP A 114 -5.80 -4.67 -26.38
CA ASP A 114 -7.06 -4.08 -26.80
C ASP A 114 -7.26 -2.73 -26.07
N PRO A 115 -7.32 -1.59 -26.80
CA PRO A 115 -7.51 -0.29 -26.19
C PRO A 115 -8.81 -0.17 -25.38
N SER A 116 -9.83 -0.95 -25.71
CA SER A 116 -11.10 -0.99 -24.98
C SER A 116 -10.94 -1.63 -23.60
N ILE A 117 -9.96 -2.54 -23.46
CA ILE A 117 -9.59 -3.16 -22.20
C ILE A 117 -8.59 -2.26 -21.45
N TYR A 118 -7.71 -1.56 -22.18
CA TYR A 118 -6.70 -0.66 -21.60
C TYR A 118 -7.31 0.51 -20.83
N GLY A 119 -8.37 1.10 -21.33
CA GLY A 119 -9.09 2.18 -20.64
C GLY A 119 -9.81 1.75 -19.35
N LYS A 120 -9.94 0.44 -19.11
CA LYS A 120 -10.64 -0.13 -17.93
C LYS A 120 -9.73 -0.84 -16.95
N SER A 121 -8.47 -1.07 -17.28
CA SER A 121 -7.55 -1.93 -16.52
C SER A 121 -6.51 -1.18 -15.67
N GLY A 122 -6.74 0.08 -15.39
CA GLY A 122 -5.91 0.89 -14.52
C GLY A 122 -6.16 0.59 -13.04
N ILE A 123 -5.32 1.16 -12.19
CA ILE A 123 -5.56 1.19 -10.74
C ILE A 123 -6.14 2.55 -10.40
N THR A 124 -7.24 2.57 -9.65
CA THR A 124 -7.73 3.78 -9.02
C THR A 124 -7.14 3.88 -7.63
N PHE A 125 -6.57 5.04 -7.33
CA PHE A 125 -6.08 5.37 -6.01
C PHE A 125 -6.98 6.38 -5.32
N GLY A 126 -7.22 6.14 -4.06
CA GLY A 126 -7.94 7.02 -3.17
C GLY A 126 -7.33 7.05 -1.78
N ARG A 127 -7.91 7.86 -0.93
CA ARG A 127 -7.52 7.96 0.48
C ARG A 127 -8.72 7.97 1.37
N GLN A 128 -8.59 7.35 2.52
CA GLN A 128 -9.60 7.50 3.54
C GLN A 128 -9.62 8.94 4.03
N ILE A 129 -10.80 9.55 4.06
CA ILE A 129 -11.01 10.86 4.68
C ILE A 129 -10.87 10.68 6.20
N GLY A 130 -9.93 11.38 6.81
CA GLY A 130 -9.73 11.29 8.25
C GLY A 130 -8.31 11.63 8.71
N ALA A 131 -8.05 11.43 10.00
CA ALA A 131 -6.77 11.75 10.63
C ALA A 131 -5.60 10.88 10.15
N TYR A 132 -5.89 9.70 9.60
CA TYR A 132 -4.90 8.78 9.03
C TYR A 132 -5.27 8.40 7.61
N PRO A 133 -4.95 9.23 6.62
CA PRO A 133 -5.27 9.00 5.21
C PRO A 133 -4.39 7.90 4.63
N ILE A 134 -4.77 6.64 4.82
CA ILE A 134 -4.09 5.52 4.17
C ILE A 134 -4.36 5.57 2.66
N LEU A 135 -3.34 5.27 1.87
CA LEU A 135 -3.49 5.10 0.43
C LEU A 135 -4.17 3.76 0.15
N VAL A 136 -5.24 3.81 -0.61
CA VAL A 136 -6.00 2.66 -1.08
C VAL A 136 -5.82 2.53 -2.58
N GLY A 137 -5.56 1.31 -3.06
CA GLY A 137 -5.53 0.99 -4.49
C GLY A 137 -6.59 -0.05 -4.83
N ILE A 138 -7.36 0.21 -5.87
CA ILE A 138 -8.32 -0.75 -6.45
C ILE A 138 -7.89 -1.06 -7.89
N PRO A 139 -7.86 -2.34 -8.30
CA PRO A 139 -7.31 -2.75 -9.61
C PRO A 139 -8.29 -2.56 -10.77
N TYR A 140 -9.16 -1.57 -10.71
CA TYR A 140 -10.06 -1.15 -11.78
C TYR A 140 -10.40 0.33 -11.66
N HIS A 141 -11.06 0.88 -12.67
CA HIS A 141 -11.47 2.29 -12.68
C HIS A 141 -12.76 2.49 -11.89
N ILE A 142 -12.71 3.47 -10.99
CA ILE A 142 -13.85 4.03 -10.27
C ILE A 142 -13.96 5.50 -10.68
N PRO A 143 -15.17 6.08 -10.78
CA PRO A 143 -15.31 7.52 -11.01
C PRO A 143 -14.51 8.34 -9.97
N LEU A 144 -13.72 9.28 -10.45
CA LEU A 144 -12.96 10.18 -9.58
C LEU A 144 -13.89 11.19 -8.93
N GLU A 145 -13.41 11.81 -7.84
CA GLU A 145 -14.17 12.78 -7.04
C GLU A 145 -15.47 12.18 -6.46
N THR A 146 -15.46 10.88 -6.26
CA THR A 146 -16.52 10.13 -5.58
C THR A 146 -15.97 9.42 -4.36
N GLU A 147 -16.87 8.91 -3.56
CA GLU A 147 -16.54 8.21 -2.33
C GLU A 147 -17.22 6.83 -2.29
N SER A 148 -16.53 5.84 -1.75
CA SER A 148 -17.12 4.52 -1.51
C SER A 148 -16.46 3.81 -0.33
N ASP A 149 -17.17 2.82 0.20
CA ASP A 149 -16.66 1.89 1.19
C ASP A 149 -16.00 0.71 0.50
N ILE A 150 -14.94 0.19 1.10
CA ILE A 150 -14.19 -0.95 0.56
C ILE A 150 -14.03 -2.09 1.57
N LEU A 151 -13.91 -3.29 1.04
CA LEU A 151 -13.38 -4.44 1.76
C LEU A 151 -11.87 -4.53 1.52
N VAL A 152 -11.08 -4.62 2.58
CA VAL A 152 -9.62 -4.77 2.49
C VAL A 152 -9.29 -6.17 1.98
N THR A 153 -8.58 -6.25 0.85
CA THR A 153 -8.21 -7.51 0.19
C THR A 153 -6.72 -7.80 0.18
N GLY A 154 -5.89 -6.82 0.52
CA GLY A 154 -4.44 -6.99 0.55
C GLY A 154 -3.69 -5.79 1.09
N HIS A 155 -2.39 -5.99 1.32
CA HIS A 155 -1.49 -4.97 1.84
C HIS A 155 -0.29 -4.78 0.89
N GLY A 156 -0.08 -3.52 0.49
CA GLY A 156 1.16 -3.10 -0.14
C GLY A 156 2.21 -2.69 0.90
N MET A 157 3.24 -2.00 0.45
CA MET A 157 4.30 -1.53 1.36
C MET A 157 3.85 -0.37 2.27
N ARG A 158 2.98 0.50 1.77
CA ARG A 158 2.43 1.68 2.46
C ARG A 158 1.02 2.01 1.99
N SER A 159 0.33 1.01 1.50
CA SER A 159 -1.02 1.11 0.95
C SER A 159 -1.76 -0.17 1.23
N ILE A 160 -3.05 -0.13 1.10
CA ILE A 160 -3.91 -1.30 1.11
C ILE A 160 -4.56 -1.49 -0.26
N SER A 161 -4.92 -2.72 -0.57
CA SER A 161 -5.77 -3.03 -1.71
C SER A 161 -7.18 -3.35 -1.22
N GLY A 162 -8.16 -3.02 -2.01
CA GLY A 162 -9.55 -3.27 -1.68
C GLY A 162 -10.42 -3.58 -2.88
N VAL A 163 -11.65 -3.89 -2.58
CA VAL A 163 -12.75 -3.99 -3.53
C VAL A 163 -13.95 -3.22 -2.97
N GLU A 164 -14.72 -2.55 -3.83
CA GLU A 164 -15.94 -1.85 -3.39
C GLU A 164 -16.94 -2.81 -2.77
N LEU A 165 -17.59 -2.38 -1.67
CA LEU A 165 -18.56 -3.22 -0.97
C LEU A 165 -19.87 -3.40 -1.73
N ASN A 166 -20.32 -2.38 -2.45
CA ASN A 166 -21.65 -2.33 -3.08
C ASN A 166 -21.56 -2.59 -4.59
N LEU A 167 -20.91 -3.69 -4.97
CA LEU A 167 -20.90 -4.12 -6.37
C LEU A 167 -22.28 -4.69 -6.77
N ASP A 168 -22.93 -4.06 -7.74
CA ASP A 168 -24.15 -4.61 -8.34
C ASP A 168 -23.80 -5.71 -9.34
N ILE A 169 -24.19 -6.92 -9.02
CA ILE A 169 -23.89 -8.11 -9.83
C ILE A 169 -24.45 -8.02 -11.28
N ASN A 170 -25.46 -7.20 -11.51
CA ASN A 170 -26.04 -7.03 -12.83
C ASN A 170 -25.26 -6.07 -13.73
N SER A 171 -24.39 -5.24 -13.13
CA SER A 171 -23.59 -4.25 -13.85
C SER A 171 -22.09 -4.40 -13.61
N VAL A 172 -21.67 -5.33 -12.75
CA VAL A 172 -20.28 -5.58 -12.38
C VAL A 172 -19.44 -6.01 -13.58
N SER A 173 -18.27 -5.43 -13.73
CA SER A 173 -17.32 -5.85 -14.75
C SER A 173 -16.57 -7.12 -14.35
N GLN A 174 -16.04 -7.85 -15.33
CA GLN A 174 -15.19 -9.01 -15.08
C GLN A 174 -14.01 -8.66 -14.15
N GLN A 175 -13.40 -7.51 -14.32
CA GLN A 175 -12.25 -7.06 -13.53
C GLN A 175 -12.60 -6.79 -12.07
N GLN A 176 -13.78 -6.22 -11.81
CA GLN A 176 -14.30 -6.07 -10.45
C GLN A 176 -14.51 -7.43 -9.79
N LEU A 177 -15.12 -8.38 -10.50
CA LEU A 177 -15.28 -9.75 -9.98
C LEU A 177 -13.94 -10.44 -9.70
N GLU A 178 -12.96 -10.31 -10.60
CA GLU A 178 -11.62 -10.89 -10.43
C GLU A 178 -10.88 -10.32 -9.22
N SER A 179 -11.23 -9.12 -8.77
CA SER A 179 -10.63 -8.48 -7.59
C SER A 179 -11.20 -8.98 -6.27
N ILE A 180 -12.32 -9.69 -6.30
CA ILE A 180 -12.94 -10.29 -5.12
C ILE A 180 -12.14 -11.54 -4.72
N PRO A 181 -11.69 -11.64 -3.46
CA PRO A 181 -10.96 -12.82 -2.99
C PRO A 181 -11.76 -14.12 -3.23
N GLY A 182 -11.11 -15.09 -3.87
CA GLY A 182 -11.72 -16.37 -4.21
C GLY A 182 -12.42 -16.42 -5.57
N ILE A 183 -12.62 -15.27 -6.24
CA ILE A 183 -13.16 -15.23 -7.61
C ILE A 183 -11.99 -15.00 -8.58
N GLY A 184 -11.51 -16.06 -9.20
CA GLY A 184 -10.52 -15.96 -10.27
C GLY A 184 -11.16 -15.72 -11.62
N LYS A 185 -10.33 -15.53 -12.68
CA LYS A 185 -10.78 -15.28 -14.05
C LYS A 185 -11.88 -16.22 -14.54
N LYS A 186 -11.74 -17.53 -14.29
CA LYS A 186 -12.76 -18.53 -14.68
C LYS A 186 -14.08 -18.36 -13.92
N GLY A 187 -14.01 -17.99 -12.64
CA GLY A 187 -15.18 -17.71 -11.82
C GLY A 187 -15.90 -16.44 -12.28
N ALA A 188 -15.16 -15.37 -12.48
CA ALA A 188 -15.69 -14.10 -12.97
C ALA A 188 -16.40 -14.27 -14.33
N TRP A 189 -15.73 -14.97 -15.27
CA TRP A 189 -16.32 -15.24 -16.59
C TRP A 189 -17.64 -16.03 -16.50
N ARG A 190 -17.72 -17.03 -15.61
CA ARG A 190 -18.95 -17.82 -15.42
C ARG A 190 -20.11 -17.02 -14.81
N ILE A 191 -19.81 -15.95 -14.07
CA ILE A 191 -20.83 -15.12 -13.44
C ILE A 191 -21.48 -14.18 -14.46
N ILE A 192 -20.69 -13.69 -15.43
CA ILE A 192 -21.15 -12.69 -16.41
C ILE A 192 -21.56 -13.29 -17.76
N SER A 193 -21.33 -14.57 -17.98
CA SER A 193 -21.78 -15.30 -19.21
C SER A 193 -23.17 -15.90 -19.03
#